data_d9d8822af238d96db3732e85d1fd9521
#
_entry.id   d9d8822af238d96db3732e85d1fd9521
#
_cell.length_a   1.000
_cell.length_b   1.000
_cell.length_c   1.000
_cell.angle_alpha   90.00
_cell.angle_beta   90.00
_cell.angle_gamma   90.00
#
_symmetry.space_group_name_H-M   'P 1'
#
loop_
_entity.id
_entity.type
_entity.pdbx_description
1 polymer ?
#
loop_
_entity_poly.entity_id
_entity_poly.type
_entity_poly.pdbx_seq_one_letter_code
_entity_poly.pdbx_strand_id
1 'polypeptide(L)'
;MRRPAALLLLVLTAGPLSAHAQPPRWRGTGVVVALLPAPSSLHATRPVVVLDHEPIAGLMEERMSMPFIAASADLFRGIAVGDRVAFALAETPDALLVISLERRSP
;
A
#
# COMPACT_ATOMS: atom_id res chain seq x y z
N MET A 1 32.26 -42.18 15.92
CA MET A 1 31.85 -41.64 15.79
C MET A 1 31.13 -40.88 15.45
N ARG A 2 30.99 -40.59 15.40
CA ARG A 2 30.39 -39.85 15.14
C ARG A 2 29.56 -39.16 14.79
N ARG A 3 29.22 -38.61 14.59
CA ARG A 3 28.51 -37.89 14.34
C ARG A 3 27.76 -37.22 14.02
N PRO A 4 27.52 -36.89 13.82
CA PRO A 4 26.86 -36.24 13.54
C PRO A 4 26.17 -35.47 13.25
N ALA A 5 26.00 -35.01 13.12
CA ALA A 5 25.33 -34.27 12.83
C ALA A 5 24.57 -33.52 12.57
N ALA A 6 24.46 -33.18 12.49
CA ALA A 6 23.77 -32.52 12.24
C ALA A 6 23.08 -31.69 12.10
N LEU A 7 22.97 -31.28 12.00
CA LEU A 7 22.33 -30.54 11.84
C LEU A 7 21.59 -29.75 11.64
N LEU A 8 21.47 -29.41 11.49
CA LEU A 8 20.81 -28.70 11.28
C LEU A 8 20.11 -27.91 11.06
N LEU A 9 19.98 -27.57 10.91
CA LEU A 9 19.30 -26.86 10.69
C LEU A 9 18.63 -26.03 10.47
N LEU A 10 18.57 -25.71 10.32
CA LEU A 10 17.92 -24.93 10.15
C LEU A 10 17.26 -24.19 9.86
N VAL A 11 17.12 -23.94 9.69
CA VAL A 11 16.50 -23.29 9.43
C VAL A 11 15.85 -22.59 9.22
N LEU A 12 15.72 -22.17 9.05
CA LEU A 12 15.08 -21.47 8.88
C LEU A 12 14.45 -20.78 8.63
N THR A 13 14.18 -20.47 8.45
CA THR A 13 13.63 -19.91 8.37
C THR A 13 13.18 -18.95 8.05
N ALA A 14 13.23 -18.67 8.17
CA ALA A 14 12.97 -17.49 7.97
C ALA A 14 12.10 -17.01 7.05
N GLY A 15 12.14 -16.12 6.40
CA GLY A 15 11.49 -15.64 5.40
C GLY A 15 10.11 -15.28 5.53
N PRO A 16 9.53 -15.55 6.44
CA PRO A 16 8.17 -15.30 6.57
C PRO A 16 7.75 -13.88 6.56
N LEU A 17 8.63 -13.01 6.51
CA LEU A 17 8.26 -11.63 6.50
C LEU A 17 7.35 -11.28 5.37
N SER A 18 7.56 -11.90 4.23
CA SER A 18 6.73 -11.61 3.09
C SER A 18 5.30 -12.10 3.28
N ALA A 19 5.08 -12.92 4.26
CA ALA A 19 3.75 -13.41 4.49
C ALA A 19 2.79 -12.31 4.89
N HIS A 20 3.28 -11.17 5.35
CA HIS A 20 2.42 -10.06 5.73
C HIS A 20 2.16 -9.09 4.59
N ALA A 21 2.87 -9.24 3.49
CA ALA A 21 2.68 -8.35 2.37
C ALA A 21 1.42 -8.72 1.62
N GLN A 22 0.63 -7.73 1.27
CA GLN A 22 -0.53 -7.93 0.43
C GLN A 22 -0.10 -7.82 -1.02
N PRO A 23 -0.43 -8.79 -1.86
CA PRO A 23 -0.14 -8.63 -3.28
C PRO A 23 -1.03 -7.55 -3.85
N PRO A 24 -0.51 -6.74 -4.76
CA PRO A 24 -1.34 -5.74 -5.40
C PRO A 24 -2.39 -6.43 -6.27
N ARG A 25 -3.61 -5.97 -6.18
CA ARG A 25 -4.70 -6.51 -6.97
C ARG A 25 -5.06 -5.56 -8.11
N TRP A 26 -4.97 -4.27 -7.87
CA TRP A 26 -5.22 -3.27 -8.90
C TRP A 26 -4.11 -2.23 -8.84
N ARG A 27 -3.89 -1.57 -9.97
CA ARG A 27 -2.91 -0.50 -10.05
C ARG A 27 -3.56 0.69 -10.73
N GLY A 28 -3.16 1.88 -10.32
CA GLY A 28 -3.71 3.08 -10.89
C GLY A 28 -2.72 4.21 -10.83
N THR A 29 -3.14 5.33 -11.40
CA THR A 29 -2.38 6.58 -11.38
C THR A 29 -3.31 7.72 -11.04
N GLY A 30 -2.75 8.79 -10.51
CA GLY A 30 -3.55 9.94 -10.16
C GLY A 30 -2.72 11.06 -9.58
N VAL A 31 -3.41 12.02 -9.01
CA VAL A 31 -2.79 13.20 -8.38
C VAL A 31 -3.22 13.21 -6.91
N VAL A 32 -2.27 13.49 -6.03
CA VAL A 32 -2.56 13.55 -4.60
C VAL A 32 -3.31 14.83 -4.29
N VAL A 33 -4.49 14.68 -3.71
CA VAL A 33 -5.33 15.81 -3.29
C VAL A 33 -5.09 16.11 -1.81
N ALA A 34 -4.92 15.08 -0.99
CA ALA A 34 -4.69 15.27 0.44
C ALA A 34 -3.97 14.08 1.02
N LEU A 35 -3.16 14.32 2.02
CA LEU A 35 -2.48 13.27 2.80
C LEU A 35 -2.90 13.50 4.25
N LEU A 36 -3.62 12.54 4.81
CA LEU A 36 -4.24 12.70 6.12
C LEU A 36 -3.73 11.64 7.09
N PRO A 37 -2.68 11.94 7.85
CA PRO A 37 -2.24 11.01 8.89
C PRO A 37 -3.35 10.85 9.92
N ALA A 38 -3.42 9.70 10.54
CA ALA A 38 -4.41 9.47 11.60
C ALA A 38 -4.01 10.21 12.86
N PRO A 39 -4.98 10.70 13.63
CA PRO A 39 -6.41 10.72 13.33
C PRO A 39 -6.77 11.88 12.40
N SER A 40 -7.80 11.69 11.62
CA SER A 40 -8.28 12.74 10.74
C SER A 40 -9.80 12.73 10.75
N SER A 41 -10.38 13.71 10.07
CA SER A 41 -11.84 13.76 9.95
C SER A 41 -12.38 12.58 9.14
N LEU A 42 -11.55 11.92 8.35
CA LEU A 42 -12.00 10.80 7.53
C LEU A 42 -11.76 9.45 8.18
N HIS A 43 -10.79 9.34 9.09
CA HIS A 43 -10.55 8.08 9.75
C HIS A 43 -9.85 8.31 11.09
N ALA A 44 -10.33 7.63 12.12
CA ALA A 44 -9.80 7.84 13.47
C ALA A 44 -8.43 7.21 13.68
N THR A 45 -8.14 6.09 13.06
CA THR A 45 -6.95 5.31 13.40
C THR A 45 -6.03 5.00 12.23
N ARG A 46 -6.48 5.20 11.00
CA ARG A 46 -5.69 4.82 9.82
C ARG A 46 -5.43 6.03 8.94
N PRO A 47 -4.27 6.10 8.32
CA PRO A 47 -3.98 7.22 7.41
C PRO A 47 -4.83 7.10 6.15
N VAL A 48 -5.14 8.24 5.56
CA VAL A 48 -5.98 8.32 4.37
C VAL A 48 -5.27 9.18 3.34
N VAL A 49 -5.28 8.73 2.10
CA VAL A 49 -4.83 9.54 0.98
C VAL A 49 -6.02 9.80 0.07
N VAL A 50 -6.22 11.06 -0.29
CA VAL A 50 -7.28 11.42 -1.24
C VAL A 50 -6.61 11.58 -2.60
N LEU A 51 -7.08 10.81 -3.56
CA LEU A 51 -6.50 10.79 -4.90
C LEU A 51 -7.55 11.17 -5.93
N ASP A 52 -7.14 12.03 -6.87
CA ASP A 52 -7.90 12.27 -8.09
C ASP A 52 -7.32 11.27 -9.08
N HIS A 53 -7.98 10.13 -9.25
CA HIS A 53 -7.39 9.01 -9.96
C HIS A 53 -8.02 8.82 -11.34
N GLU A 54 -7.19 8.31 -12.26
CA GLU A 54 -7.65 7.89 -13.55
C GLU A 54 -8.41 6.57 -13.40
N PRO A 55 -9.13 6.13 -14.42
CA PRO A 55 -9.82 4.84 -14.34
C PRO A 55 -8.87 3.74 -13.89
N ILE A 56 -9.37 2.87 -13.03
CA ILE A 56 -8.61 1.74 -12.49
C ILE A 56 -9.20 0.48 -13.09
N ALA A 57 -8.47 -0.13 -14.01
CA ALA A 57 -8.97 -1.27 -14.75
C ALA A 57 -9.40 -2.37 -13.80
N GLY A 58 -10.60 -2.88 -14.02
CA GLY A 58 -11.14 -3.96 -13.22
C GLY A 58 -11.78 -3.52 -11.91
N LEU A 59 -11.76 -2.23 -11.59
CA LEU A 59 -12.29 -1.76 -10.33
C LEU A 59 -13.19 -0.52 -10.49
N MET A 60 -12.66 0.54 -11.08
CA MET A 60 -13.38 1.81 -11.22
C MET A 60 -13.12 2.35 -12.61
N GLU A 61 -14.16 2.43 -13.40
CA GLU A 61 -13.99 2.76 -14.81
C GLU A 61 -14.01 4.25 -15.08
N GLU A 62 -14.14 5.08 -14.06
CA GLU A 62 -14.22 6.53 -14.22
C GLU A 62 -13.14 7.22 -13.41
N ARG A 63 -12.70 8.35 -13.94
CA ARG A 63 -11.83 9.24 -13.19
C ARG A 63 -12.65 9.91 -12.10
N MET A 64 -12.12 9.95 -10.89
CA MET A 64 -12.82 10.61 -9.78
C MET A 64 -11.86 10.87 -8.64
N SER A 65 -12.26 11.79 -7.76
CA SER A 65 -11.52 12.06 -6.54
C SER A 65 -12.18 11.31 -5.41
N MET A 66 -11.40 10.54 -4.66
CA MET A 66 -11.96 9.84 -3.52
C MET A 66 -10.86 9.50 -2.51
N PRO A 67 -11.26 9.27 -1.25
CA PRO A 67 -10.32 8.87 -0.22
C PRO A 67 -10.07 7.37 -0.26
N PHE A 68 -8.83 6.98 0.03
CA PHE A 68 -8.43 5.60 0.21
C PHE A 68 -7.71 5.46 1.53
N ILE A 69 -7.95 4.39 2.25
CA ILE A 69 -7.16 4.09 3.44
C ILE A 69 -5.79 3.63 2.95
N ALA A 70 -4.74 4.20 3.53
CA ALA A 70 -3.38 3.77 3.24
C ALA A 70 -2.95 2.72 4.24
N ALA A 71 -2.19 1.73 3.79
CA ALA A 71 -1.76 0.66 4.65
C ALA A 71 -0.84 1.17 5.77
N SER A 72 -0.09 2.24 5.50
CA SER A 72 0.84 2.79 6.47
C SER A 72 1.10 4.26 6.15
N ALA A 73 1.33 5.06 7.18
CA ALA A 73 1.71 6.45 6.99
C ALA A 73 3.09 6.57 6.33
N ASP A 74 3.90 5.52 6.40
CA ASP A 74 5.21 5.53 5.74
C ASP A 74 5.08 5.71 4.23
N LEU A 75 3.94 5.34 3.66
CA LEU A 75 3.71 5.53 2.23
C LEU A 75 3.71 6.99 1.83
N PHE A 76 3.50 7.90 2.77
CA PHE A 76 3.46 9.33 2.47
C PHE A 76 4.85 9.96 2.39
N ARG A 77 5.88 9.20 2.73
CA ARG A 77 7.23 9.74 2.77
C ARG A 77 7.66 10.15 1.36
N GLY A 78 8.06 11.40 1.22
CA GLY A 78 8.48 11.92 -0.08
C GLY A 78 7.34 12.25 -1.03
N ILE A 79 6.11 12.18 -0.55
CA ILE A 79 4.92 12.47 -1.35
C ILE A 79 4.31 13.78 -0.86
N ALA A 80 3.87 14.61 -1.78
CA ALA A 80 3.25 15.89 -1.45
C ALA A 80 1.95 16.07 -2.22
N VAL A 81 1.07 16.90 -1.70
CA VAL A 81 -0.15 17.29 -2.39
C VAL A 81 0.23 17.88 -3.74
N GLY A 82 -0.46 17.45 -4.77
CA GLY A 82 -0.19 17.88 -6.15
C GLY A 82 0.71 16.94 -6.91
N ASP A 83 1.36 16.00 -6.23
CA ASP A 83 2.24 15.04 -6.91
C ASP A 83 1.44 14.09 -7.76
N ARG A 84 2.00 13.76 -8.92
CA ARG A 84 1.49 12.65 -9.72
C ARG A 84 2.08 11.37 -9.15
N VAL A 85 1.23 10.38 -8.96
CA VAL A 85 1.64 9.14 -8.33
C VAL A 85 1.12 7.92 -9.09
N ALA A 86 1.85 6.83 -8.96
CA ALA A 86 1.35 5.51 -9.30
C ALA A 86 1.08 4.81 -7.98
N PHE A 87 -0.01 4.07 -7.91
CA PHE A 87 -0.38 3.42 -6.66
C PHE A 87 -0.88 2.01 -6.93
N ALA A 88 -0.83 1.19 -5.90
CA ALA A 88 -1.37 -0.16 -5.95
C ALA A 88 -2.36 -0.34 -4.84
N LEU A 89 -3.40 -1.09 -5.13
CA LEU A 89 -4.49 -1.38 -4.19
C LEU A 89 -4.54 -2.87 -3.90
N ALA A 90 -4.85 -3.18 -2.65
CA ALA A 90 -5.12 -4.55 -2.24
C ALA A 90 -6.40 -4.55 -1.42
N GLU A 91 -7.09 -5.68 -1.45
CA GLU A 91 -8.33 -5.82 -0.72
C GLU A 91 -8.10 -6.71 0.50
N THR A 92 -8.59 -6.26 1.65
CA THR A 92 -8.61 -7.06 2.86
C THR A 92 -10.07 -7.28 3.22
N PRO A 93 -10.37 -8.16 4.18
CA PRO A 93 -11.78 -8.39 4.54
C PRO A 93 -12.51 -7.12 4.95
N ASP A 94 -11.82 -6.13 5.48
CA ASP A 94 -12.47 -4.94 6.00
C ASP A 94 -12.15 -3.66 5.24
N ALA A 95 -11.31 -3.70 4.22
CA ALA A 95 -10.94 -2.45 3.55
C ALA A 95 -10.27 -2.68 2.21
N LEU A 96 -10.34 -1.66 1.38
CA LEU A 96 -9.55 -1.54 0.17
C LEU A 96 -8.40 -0.60 0.51
N LEU A 97 -7.18 -1.06 0.41
CA LEU A 97 -6.01 -0.35 0.89
C LEU A 97 -5.08 0.08 -0.22
N VAL A 98 -4.55 1.30 -0.12
CA VAL A 98 -3.38 1.68 -0.90
C VAL A 98 -2.17 1.05 -0.21
N ILE A 99 -1.47 0.18 -0.91
CA ILE A 99 -0.32 -0.53 -0.37
C ILE A 99 1.00 -0.04 -0.93
N SER A 100 0.96 0.76 -1.98
CA SER A 100 2.16 1.44 -2.47
C SER A 100 1.76 2.77 -3.09
N LEU A 101 2.69 3.72 -3.06
CA LEU A 101 2.43 5.07 -3.52
C LEU A 101 3.78 5.61 -3.98
N GLU A 102 3.94 5.80 -5.27
CA GLU A 102 5.21 6.23 -5.85
C GLU A 102 5.02 7.47 -6.67
N ARG A 103 5.84 8.48 -6.39
CA ARG A 103 5.79 9.71 -7.16
C ARG A 103 6.31 9.45 -8.57
N ARG A 104 5.60 9.97 -9.54
CA ARG A 104 5.99 9.86 -10.93
C ARG A 104 6.68 11.13 -11.36
N SER A 105 7.70 10.97 -12.19
CA SER A 105 8.37 12.13 -12.76
C SER A 105 7.44 12.80 -13.75
N PRO A 106 7.49 14.13 -13.80
CA PRO A 106 6.70 14.86 -14.76
C PRO A 106 7.15 14.59 -16.19
#